data_a647fe7c44b1f7e8932b44ddb8ccaefc
#
_entry.id   a647fe7c44b1f7e8932b44ddb8ccaefc
#
_cell.length_a   1.000
_cell.length_b   1.000
_cell.length_c   1.000
_cell.angle_alpha   90.00
_cell.angle_beta   90.00
_cell.angle_gamma   90.00
#
_symmetry.space_group_name_H-M   'P 1'
#
loop_
_entity.id
_entity.type
_entity.pdbx_description
1 polymer ?
#
loop_
_entity_poly.entity_id
_entity_poly.type
_entity_poly.pdbx_seq_one_letter_code
_entity_poly.pdbx_strand_id
1 'polypeptide(L)'
;VFAQTLHAAQDYAAKKGAIFIPPYDNLDVVLGQGTVGLEILDQLDDVQNIIVAIGGGGLAAGVAVAAKLKAKANGRKVKIYGVQSEHAAPYVTSLKKGKLTEVAITPTIADGIAVSKPGRVPFELIKKNIDKVVTVSENEIAKAILVLLERAKQVVEPAGAVGVAALIAGKLKLKGKTVVILSGGNMDPL
;
A
#
# COMPACT_ATOMS: atom_id res chain seq x y z
N VAL A 1 15.63 -10.13 9.19
CA VAL A 1 14.94 -8.91 8.85
C VAL A 1 14.82 -8.79 7.33
N PHE A 2 13.79 -8.12 6.80
CA PHE A 2 13.42 -8.12 5.36
C PHE A 2 14.59 -8.00 4.37
N ALA A 3 15.52 -7.05 4.59
CA ALA A 3 16.67 -6.85 3.70
C ALA A 3 17.59 -8.09 3.63
N GLN A 4 17.79 -8.78 4.74
CA GLN A 4 18.61 -10.00 4.79
C GLN A 4 17.91 -11.16 4.07
N THR A 5 16.60 -11.30 4.25
CA THR A 5 15.78 -12.30 3.56
C THR A 5 15.78 -12.08 2.05
N LEU A 6 15.66 -10.81 1.63
CA LEU A 6 15.71 -10.42 0.22
C LEU A 6 17.05 -10.82 -0.42
N HIS A 7 18.17 -10.51 0.25
CA HIS A 7 19.50 -10.86 -0.23
C HIS A 7 19.72 -12.37 -0.31
N ALA A 8 19.31 -13.10 0.73
CA ALA A 8 19.40 -14.56 0.74
C ALA A 8 18.57 -15.21 -0.40
N ALA A 9 17.38 -14.66 -0.70
CA ALA A 9 16.54 -15.13 -1.81
C ALA A 9 17.20 -14.87 -3.18
N GLN A 10 17.81 -13.69 -3.36
CA GLN A 10 18.55 -13.36 -4.57
C GLN A 10 19.76 -14.29 -4.77
N ASP A 11 20.55 -14.52 -3.71
CA ASP A 11 21.68 -15.44 -3.75
C ASP A 11 21.25 -16.88 -4.07
N TYR A 12 20.15 -17.33 -3.46
CA TYR A 12 19.60 -18.66 -3.74
C TYR A 12 19.17 -18.78 -5.21
N ALA A 13 18.45 -17.80 -5.72
CA ALA A 13 18.01 -17.77 -7.11
C ALA A 13 19.21 -17.84 -8.07
N ALA A 14 20.25 -17.01 -7.83
CA ALA A 14 21.46 -17.01 -8.63
C ALA A 14 22.19 -18.36 -8.60
N LYS A 15 22.34 -18.98 -7.41
CA LYS A 15 23.00 -20.30 -7.26
C LYS A 15 22.24 -21.44 -7.92
N LYS A 16 20.90 -21.34 -8.01
CA LYS A 16 20.03 -22.39 -8.57
C LYS A 16 19.61 -22.15 -10.00
N GLY A 17 20.00 -21.03 -10.61
CA GLY A 17 19.52 -20.63 -11.94
C GLY A 17 18.00 -20.35 -11.97
N ALA A 18 17.41 -20.00 -10.81
CA ALA A 18 15.99 -19.68 -10.69
C ALA A 18 15.72 -18.21 -11.00
N ILE A 19 14.51 -17.91 -11.48
CA ILE A 19 14.08 -16.53 -11.71
C ILE A 19 13.69 -15.92 -10.35
N PHE A 20 14.35 -14.82 -9.99
CA PHE A 20 13.95 -14.04 -8.82
C PHE A 20 12.86 -13.03 -9.21
N ILE A 21 11.69 -13.14 -8.57
CA ILE A 21 10.59 -12.16 -8.72
C ILE A 21 10.68 -11.18 -7.55
N PRO A 22 10.98 -9.90 -7.81
CA PRO A 22 11.04 -8.89 -6.74
C PRO A 22 9.68 -8.69 -6.06
N PRO A 23 9.64 -8.42 -4.75
CA PRO A 23 8.36 -8.26 -4.03
C PRO A 23 7.58 -7.00 -4.41
N TYR A 24 8.23 -5.96 -4.94
CA TYR A 24 7.58 -4.70 -5.31
C TYR A 24 8.32 -3.86 -6.36
N ASP A 25 9.68 -3.86 -6.39
CA ASP A 25 10.45 -2.94 -7.24
C ASP A 25 10.71 -3.54 -8.63
N ASN A 26 9.63 -3.79 -9.36
CA ASN A 26 9.64 -4.33 -10.71
C ASN A 26 8.37 -3.85 -11.43
N LEU A 27 8.50 -3.49 -12.70
CA LEU A 27 7.36 -2.99 -13.49
C LEU A 27 6.29 -4.05 -13.71
N ASP A 28 6.67 -5.30 -13.98
CA ASP A 28 5.71 -6.38 -14.22
C ASP A 28 4.90 -6.69 -12.95
N VAL A 29 5.55 -6.64 -11.78
CA VAL A 29 4.87 -6.77 -10.50
C VAL A 29 3.88 -5.62 -10.29
N VAL A 30 4.29 -4.38 -10.56
CA VAL A 30 3.39 -3.22 -10.47
C VAL A 30 2.21 -3.35 -11.42
N LEU A 31 2.41 -3.81 -12.65
CA LEU A 31 1.34 -4.04 -13.63
C LEU A 31 0.35 -5.09 -13.13
N GLY A 32 0.85 -6.21 -12.60
CA GLY A 32 0.02 -7.25 -11.99
C GLY A 32 -0.86 -6.70 -10.85
N GLN A 33 -0.29 -5.86 -9.98
CA GLN A 33 -1.06 -5.23 -8.88
C GLN A 33 -2.11 -4.22 -9.40
N GLY A 34 -1.92 -3.69 -10.58
CA GLY A 34 -2.86 -2.77 -11.23
C GLY A 34 -4.24 -3.38 -11.50
N THR A 35 -4.34 -4.72 -11.62
CA THR A 35 -5.61 -5.41 -11.82
C THR A 35 -6.62 -5.12 -10.72
N VAL A 36 -6.19 -4.96 -9.47
CA VAL A 36 -7.05 -4.55 -8.35
C VAL A 36 -7.72 -3.20 -8.64
N GLY A 37 -6.97 -2.23 -9.15
CA GLY A 37 -7.51 -0.92 -9.52
C GLY A 37 -8.51 -0.98 -10.67
N LEU A 38 -8.31 -1.89 -11.62
CA LEU A 38 -9.26 -2.12 -12.73
C LEU A 38 -10.56 -2.73 -12.21
N GLU A 39 -10.47 -3.78 -11.40
CA GLU A 39 -11.62 -4.50 -10.85
C GLU A 39 -12.48 -3.60 -9.94
N ILE A 40 -11.86 -2.74 -9.12
CA ILE A 40 -12.60 -1.76 -8.31
C ILE A 40 -13.51 -0.90 -9.18
N LEU A 41 -12.99 -0.39 -10.31
CA LEU A 41 -13.75 0.49 -11.20
C LEU A 41 -14.75 -0.27 -12.10
N ASP A 42 -14.61 -1.60 -12.25
CA ASP A 42 -15.60 -2.45 -12.90
C ASP A 42 -16.77 -2.77 -11.97
N GLN A 43 -16.49 -3.00 -10.70
CA GLN A 43 -17.49 -3.35 -9.70
C GLN A 43 -18.25 -2.13 -9.17
N LEU A 44 -17.60 -0.96 -9.12
CA LEU A 44 -18.13 0.29 -8.57
C LEU A 44 -17.81 1.45 -9.52
N ASP A 45 -18.71 1.70 -10.45
CA ASP A 45 -18.51 2.72 -11.49
C ASP A 45 -18.50 4.16 -10.99
N ASP A 46 -19.06 4.46 -9.82
CA ASP A 46 -19.14 5.79 -9.18
C ASP A 46 -18.13 6.00 -8.03
N VAL A 47 -17.10 5.15 -7.92
CA VAL A 47 -16.05 5.32 -6.89
C VAL A 47 -15.28 6.62 -7.11
N GLN A 48 -15.09 7.37 -6.04
CA GLN A 48 -14.39 8.66 -6.05
C GLN A 48 -13.04 8.62 -5.34
N ASN A 49 -12.88 7.69 -4.39
CA ASN A 49 -11.66 7.58 -3.60
C ASN A 49 -11.26 6.11 -3.44
N ILE A 50 -9.98 5.83 -3.54
CA ILE A 50 -9.41 4.53 -3.21
C ILE A 50 -8.29 4.74 -2.18
N ILE A 51 -8.31 3.95 -1.11
CA ILE A 51 -7.28 3.97 -0.06
C ILE A 51 -6.53 2.66 -0.10
N VAL A 52 -5.20 2.74 -0.10
CA VAL A 52 -4.31 1.59 -0.22
C VAL A 52 -3.12 1.70 0.73
N ALA A 53 -2.71 0.59 1.33
CA ALA A 53 -1.49 0.49 2.13
C ALA A 53 -0.24 0.67 1.26
N ILE A 54 0.81 1.29 1.81
CA ILE A 54 2.09 1.46 1.13
C ILE A 54 3.23 0.91 2.00
N GLY A 55 3.79 -0.23 1.59
CA GLY A 55 5.11 -0.69 2.01
C GLY A 55 6.17 -0.29 0.98
N GLY A 56 6.68 -1.23 0.20
CA GLY A 56 7.60 -0.98 -0.91
C GLY A 56 7.00 -0.25 -2.11
N GLY A 57 5.65 -0.20 -2.19
CA GLY A 57 4.88 0.62 -3.11
C GLY A 57 4.34 -0.09 -4.35
N GLY A 58 4.63 -1.38 -4.56
CA GLY A 58 4.18 -2.11 -5.76
C GLY A 58 2.66 -2.09 -5.95
N LEU A 59 1.91 -2.51 -4.91
CA LEU A 59 0.44 -2.49 -4.92
C LEU A 59 -0.11 -1.07 -5.15
N ALA A 60 0.34 -0.12 -4.36
CA ALA A 60 -0.16 1.25 -4.43
C ALA A 60 0.12 1.92 -5.78
N ALA A 61 1.30 1.67 -6.37
CA ALA A 61 1.65 2.17 -7.69
C ALA A 61 0.75 1.57 -8.78
N GLY A 62 0.57 0.24 -8.77
CA GLY A 62 -0.27 -0.47 -9.72
C GLY A 62 -1.72 0.00 -9.68
N VAL A 63 -2.31 0.01 -8.49
CA VAL A 63 -3.69 0.49 -8.26
C VAL A 63 -3.86 1.93 -8.74
N ALA A 64 -2.92 2.82 -8.36
CA ALA A 64 -3.03 4.24 -8.69
C ALA A 64 -2.97 4.49 -10.19
N VAL A 65 -2.04 3.87 -10.89
CA VAL A 65 -1.91 4.01 -12.36
C VAL A 65 -3.15 3.45 -13.05
N ALA A 66 -3.51 2.21 -12.77
CA ALA A 66 -4.60 1.52 -13.45
C ALA A 66 -5.96 2.20 -13.22
N ALA A 67 -6.28 2.52 -11.96
CA ALA A 67 -7.54 3.18 -11.61
C ALA A 67 -7.64 4.57 -12.24
N LYS A 68 -6.58 5.39 -12.20
CA LYS A 68 -6.61 6.73 -12.81
C LYS A 68 -6.73 6.69 -14.34
N LEU A 69 -6.03 5.77 -15.00
CA LEU A 69 -6.14 5.59 -16.45
C LEU A 69 -7.56 5.16 -16.85
N LYS A 70 -8.12 4.16 -16.17
CA LYS A 70 -9.48 3.67 -16.45
C LYS A 70 -10.54 4.72 -16.14
N ALA A 71 -10.44 5.41 -15.02
CA ALA A 71 -11.36 6.51 -14.70
C ALA A 71 -11.32 7.61 -15.77
N LYS A 72 -10.11 8.01 -16.21
CA LYS A 72 -9.92 9.00 -17.26
C LYS A 72 -10.53 8.56 -18.60
N ALA A 73 -10.33 7.31 -18.99
CA ALA A 73 -10.92 6.73 -20.22
C ALA A 73 -12.46 6.79 -20.18
N ASN A 74 -13.05 6.69 -19.01
CA ASN A 74 -14.50 6.78 -18.77
C ASN A 74 -14.99 8.22 -18.48
N GLY A 75 -14.18 9.25 -18.73
CA GLY A 75 -14.52 10.65 -18.47
C GLY A 75 -14.65 11.04 -17.00
N ARG A 76 -14.10 10.21 -16.09
CA ARG A 76 -14.21 10.34 -14.62
C ARG A 76 -12.86 10.65 -13.95
N LYS A 77 -12.92 10.99 -12.68
CA LYS A 77 -11.75 11.20 -11.85
C LYS A 77 -11.87 10.35 -10.58
N VAL A 78 -10.79 9.70 -10.18
CA VAL A 78 -10.65 9.00 -8.91
C VAL A 78 -9.43 9.54 -8.18
N LYS A 79 -9.53 9.70 -6.87
CA LYS A 79 -8.43 10.08 -5.98
C LYS A 79 -7.88 8.86 -5.28
N ILE A 80 -6.56 8.79 -5.19
CA ILE A 80 -5.85 7.67 -4.57
C ILE A 80 -5.09 8.17 -3.35
N TYR A 81 -5.29 7.49 -2.23
CA TYR A 81 -4.69 7.82 -0.94
C TYR A 81 -3.84 6.66 -0.46
N GLY A 82 -2.59 6.96 -0.15
CA GLY A 82 -1.68 5.98 0.42
C GLY A 82 -1.63 6.08 1.94
N VAL A 83 -1.47 4.94 2.62
CA VAL A 83 -1.33 4.90 4.08
C VAL A 83 -0.10 4.10 4.47
N GLN A 84 0.70 4.63 5.40
CA GLN A 84 1.86 3.98 6.00
C GLN A 84 1.72 3.96 7.53
N SER A 85 2.44 3.04 8.21
CA SER A 85 2.68 3.17 9.64
C SER A 85 3.60 4.36 9.91
N GLU A 86 3.39 5.10 11.00
CA GLU A 86 4.30 6.17 11.42
C GLU A 86 5.70 5.65 11.76
N HIS A 87 5.81 4.37 12.09
CA HIS A 87 7.06 3.68 12.39
C HIS A 87 7.86 3.26 11.15
N ALA A 88 7.24 3.31 9.95
CA ALA A 88 7.85 2.97 8.67
C ALA A 88 7.23 3.80 7.53
N ALA A 89 7.61 5.09 7.43
CA ALA A 89 7.00 6.04 6.51
C ALA A 89 7.98 6.61 5.45
N PRO A 90 8.68 5.76 4.67
CA PRO A 90 9.66 6.25 3.69
C PRO A 90 9.03 7.03 2.55
N TYR A 91 7.77 6.75 2.16
CA TYR A 91 7.09 7.51 1.10
C TYR A 91 6.74 8.93 1.52
N VAL A 92 6.29 9.14 2.76
CA VAL A 92 6.04 10.50 3.29
C VAL A 92 7.33 11.33 3.20
N THR A 93 8.45 10.77 3.65
CA THR A 93 9.76 11.44 3.61
C THR A 93 10.26 11.66 2.19
N SER A 94 10.18 10.64 1.33
CA SER A 94 10.67 10.70 -0.05
C SER A 94 9.88 11.67 -0.92
N LEU A 95 8.55 11.68 -0.79
CA LEU A 95 7.70 12.62 -1.53
C LEU A 95 7.94 14.07 -1.10
N LYS A 96 8.11 14.31 0.21
CA LYS A 96 8.46 15.64 0.73
C LYS A 96 9.83 16.14 0.21
N LYS A 97 10.80 15.23 0.11
CA LYS A 97 12.16 15.54 -0.40
C LYS A 97 12.25 15.49 -1.94
N GLY A 98 11.24 14.98 -2.63
CA GLY A 98 11.23 14.79 -4.09
C GLY A 98 12.19 13.70 -4.61
N LYS A 99 12.85 12.94 -3.72
CA LYS A 99 13.83 11.89 -4.04
C LYS A 99 13.70 10.69 -3.12
N LEU A 100 14.09 9.51 -3.59
CA LEU A 100 14.16 8.30 -2.79
C LEU A 100 14.98 8.55 -1.53
N THR A 101 14.36 8.32 -0.39
CA THR A 101 14.98 8.52 0.92
C THR A 101 14.72 7.31 1.79
N GLU A 102 15.76 6.74 2.32
CA GLU A 102 15.68 5.69 3.32
C GLU A 102 15.41 6.32 4.70
N VAL A 103 14.60 5.64 5.50
CA VAL A 103 14.26 6.03 6.87
C VAL A 103 14.58 4.90 7.85
N ALA A 104 14.86 5.26 9.09
CA ALA A 104 14.91 4.28 10.16
C ALA A 104 13.52 3.70 10.38
N ILE A 105 13.44 2.39 10.63
CA ILE A 105 12.21 1.70 11.01
C ILE A 105 12.26 1.44 12.51
N THR A 106 11.16 1.69 13.19
CA THR A 106 10.94 1.23 14.56
C THR A 106 9.93 0.07 14.54
N PRO A 107 9.86 -0.75 15.61
CA PRO A 107 8.91 -1.85 15.67
C PRO A 107 7.47 -1.41 15.37
N THR A 108 6.78 -2.17 14.53
CA THR A 108 5.39 -1.93 14.15
C THR A 108 4.65 -3.26 14.02
N ILE A 109 3.37 -3.29 14.43
CA ILE A 109 2.50 -4.44 14.18
C ILE A 109 2.18 -4.60 12.69
N ALA A 110 2.29 -3.53 11.90
CA ALA A 110 2.08 -3.55 10.45
C ALA A 110 3.37 -3.98 9.70
N ASP A 111 3.92 -5.13 10.06
CA ASP A 111 5.18 -5.68 9.54
C ASP A 111 5.17 -5.88 8.02
N GLY A 112 4.03 -6.26 7.43
CA GLY A 112 3.85 -6.40 5.98
C GLY A 112 4.11 -5.12 5.17
N ILE A 113 4.13 -3.95 5.81
CA ILE A 113 4.50 -2.67 5.19
C ILE A 113 5.72 -2.01 5.83
N ALA A 114 6.44 -2.70 6.72
CA ALA A 114 7.63 -2.20 7.41
C ALA A 114 8.87 -2.18 6.50
N VAL A 115 8.88 -1.28 5.53
CA VAL A 115 9.94 -1.12 4.54
C VAL A 115 10.67 0.20 4.76
N SER A 116 12.02 0.17 4.84
CA SER A 116 12.83 1.37 5.11
C SER A 116 12.98 2.30 3.90
N LYS A 117 12.87 1.75 2.68
CA LYS A 117 13.13 2.47 1.44
C LYS A 117 12.08 2.17 0.38
N PRO A 118 11.55 3.18 -0.33
CA PRO A 118 10.65 2.95 -1.45
C PRO A 118 11.34 2.20 -2.60
N GLY A 119 10.58 1.39 -3.34
CA GLY A 119 11.03 0.89 -4.63
C GLY A 119 11.23 2.04 -5.62
N ARG A 120 12.22 1.93 -6.51
CA ARG A 120 12.53 2.97 -7.50
C ARG A 120 11.40 3.13 -8.52
N VAL A 121 10.94 2.03 -9.09
CA VAL A 121 9.84 2.03 -10.07
C VAL A 121 8.52 2.49 -9.41
N PRO A 122 8.10 1.92 -8.27
CA PRO A 122 6.90 2.38 -7.58
C PRO A 122 6.96 3.85 -7.17
N PHE A 123 8.10 4.37 -6.74
CA PHE A 123 8.23 5.77 -6.30
C PHE A 123 7.89 6.75 -7.42
N GLU A 124 8.44 6.54 -8.62
CA GLU A 124 8.16 7.43 -9.76
C GLU A 124 6.69 7.40 -10.19
N LEU A 125 6.03 6.25 -10.05
CA LEU A 125 4.62 6.09 -10.37
C LEU A 125 3.72 6.70 -9.28
N ILE A 126 4.04 6.47 -8.01
CA ILE A 126 3.33 7.01 -6.85
C ILE A 126 3.41 8.54 -6.84
N LYS A 127 4.60 9.10 -7.06
CA LYS A 127 4.82 10.56 -7.12
C LYS A 127 3.89 11.26 -8.13
N LYS A 128 3.52 10.57 -9.21
CA LYS A 128 2.64 11.11 -10.28
C LYS A 128 1.16 10.83 -10.06
N ASN A 129 0.83 9.75 -9.35
CA ASN A 129 -0.52 9.19 -9.36
C ASN A 129 -1.20 9.12 -7.98
N ILE A 130 -0.50 9.30 -6.87
CA ILE A 130 -1.10 9.33 -5.53
C ILE A 130 -1.39 10.78 -5.15
N ASP A 131 -2.61 11.04 -4.67
CA ASP A 131 -3.06 12.40 -4.33
C ASP A 131 -2.57 12.83 -2.95
N LYS A 132 -2.46 11.90 -2.01
CA LYS A 132 -1.93 12.15 -0.66
C LYS A 132 -1.46 10.86 -0.01
N VAL A 133 -0.41 10.95 0.81
CA VAL A 133 0.02 9.88 1.71
C VAL A 133 -0.11 10.38 3.15
N VAL A 134 -0.66 9.53 4.02
CA VAL A 134 -0.81 9.78 5.46
C VAL A 134 -0.21 8.65 6.28
N THR A 135 0.03 8.91 7.56
CA THR A 135 0.50 7.90 8.51
C THR A 135 -0.54 7.63 9.59
N VAL A 136 -0.50 6.41 10.11
CA VAL A 136 -1.31 5.94 11.23
C VAL A 136 -0.41 5.38 12.33
N SER A 137 -0.83 5.54 13.58
CA SER A 137 -0.15 4.98 14.75
C SER A 137 -0.52 3.52 14.99
N GLU A 138 0.26 2.83 15.80
CA GLU A 138 0.02 1.45 16.22
C GLU A 138 -1.37 1.28 16.88
N ASN A 139 -1.75 2.21 17.74
CA ASN A 139 -3.07 2.19 18.39
C ASN A 139 -4.23 2.39 17.39
N GLU A 140 -4.05 3.23 16.38
CA GLU A 140 -5.04 3.43 15.31
C GLU A 140 -5.18 2.16 14.47
N ILE A 141 -4.08 1.45 14.19
CA ILE A 141 -4.08 0.17 13.46
C ILE A 141 -4.79 -0.90 14.27
N ALA A 142 -4.42 -1.08 15.55
CA ALA A 142 -5.04 -2.07 16.43
C ALA A 142 -6.58 -1.85 16.54
N LYS A 143 -7.00 -0.60 16.69
CA LYS A 143 -8.43 -0.24 16.70
C LYS A 143 -9.14 -0.60 15.38
N ALA A 144 -8.49 -0.39 14.25
CA ALA A 144 -9.06 -0.73 12.94
C ALA A 144 -9.26 -2.23 12.78
N ILE A 145 -8.30 -3.05 13.22
CA ILE A 145 -8.41 -4.52 13.23
C ILE A 145 -9.65 -4.97 14.03
N LEU A 146 -9.82 -4.42 15.24
CA LEU A 146 -10.98 -4.74 16.08
C LEU A 146 -12.30 -4.35 15.41
N VAL A 147 -12.35 -3.17 14.80
CA VAL A 147 -13.56 -2.72 14.07
C VAL A 147 -13.86 -3.62 12.88
N LEU A 148 -12.85 -4.02 12.10
CA LEU A 148 -13.01 -4.95 10.97
C LEU A 148 -13.51 -6.32 11.43
N LEU A 149 -12.94 -6.85 12.50
CA LEU A 149 -13.38 -8.12 13.08
C LEU A 149 -14.80 -8.03 13.63
N GLU A 150 -15.09 -7.00 14.42
CA GLU A 150 -16.38 -6.85 15.12
C GLU A 150 -17.52 -6.46 14.17
N ARG A 151 -17.29 -5.51 13.26
CA ARG A 151 -18.36 -4.94 12.42
C ARG A 151 -18.45 -5.56 11.03
N ALA A 152 -17.30 -5.83 10.40
CA ALA A 152 -17.26 -6.40 9.06
C ALA A 152 -17.11 -7.93 9.04
N LYS A 153 -16.79 -8.55 10.19
CA LYS A 153 -16.51 -10.00 10.31
C LYS A 153 -15.35 -10.43 9.41
N GLN A 154 -14.38 -9.55 9.23
CA GLN A 154 -13.20 -9.77 8.40
C GLN A 154 -11.95 -9.88 9.28
N VAL A 155 -11.20 -10.96 9.09
CA VAL A 155 -9.85 -11.11 9.66
C VAL A 155 -8.88 -10.44 8.70
N VAL A 156 -8.30 -9.33 9.14
CA VAL A 156 -7.37 -8.52 8.32
C VAL A 156 -6.08 -8.30 9.11
N GLU A 157 -4.95 -8.57 8.47
CA GLU A 157 -3.64 -8.31 9.08
C GLU A 157 -3.40 -6.81 9.31
N PRO A 158 -2.52 -6.41 10.24
CA PRO A 158 -2.29 -5.02 10.56
C PRO A 158 -1.92 -4.16 9.34
N ALA A 159 -1.08 -4.68 8.43
CA ALA A 159 -0.70 -4.00 7.20
C ALA A 159 -1.90 -3.74 6.26
N GLY A 160 -2.84 -4.66 6.21
CA GLY A 160 -4.09 -4.51 5.43
C GLY A 160 -5.11 -3.57 6.07
N ALA A 161 -5.05 -3.38 7.40
CA ALA A 161 -6.01 -2.57 8.17
C ALA A 161 -5.70 -1.06 8.18
N VAL A 162 -4.48 -0.63 7.76
CA VAL A 162 -4.05 0.77 7.88
C VAL A 162 -4.95 1.76 7.14
N GLY A 163 -5.56 1.35 6.03
CA GLY A 163 -6.51 2.18 5.29
C GLY A 163 -7.76 2.52 6.10
N VAL A 164 -8.31 1.53 6.81
CA VAL A 164 -9.44 1.73 7.74
C VAL A 164 -9.01 2.55 8.94
N ALA A 165 -7.80 2.31 9.47
CA ALA A 165 -7.22 3.11 10.54
C ALA A 165 -7.18 4.60 10.20
N ALA A 166 -6.75 4.95 8.98
CA ALA A 166 -6.69 6.34 8.53
C ALA A 166 -8.08 7.01 8.45
N LEU A 167 -9.12 6.26 8.10
CA LEU A 167 -10.50 6.77 8.10
C LEU A 167 -11.04 6.98 9.50
N ILE A 168 -10.94 5.97 10.37
CA ILE A 168 -11.47 6.02 11.75
C ILE A 168 -10.77 7.13 12.55
N ALA A 169 -9.46 7.29 12.35
CA ALA A 169 -8.67 8.34 12.99
C ALA A 169 -8.87 9.75 12.40
N GLY A 170 -9.69 9.89 11.35
CA GLY A 170 -9.97 11.18 10.72
C GLY A 170 -8.77 11.80 9.97
N LYS A 171 -7.74 11.00 9.63
CA LYS A 171 -6.56 11.47 8.87
C LYS A 171 -6.92 11.85 7.42
N LEU A 172 -8.00 11.28 6.92
CA LEU A 172 -8.56 11.53 5.60
C LEU A 172 -10.02 11.99 5.74
N LYS A 173 -10.29 13.24 5.37
CA LYS A 173 -11.66 13.79 5.30
C LYS A 173 -12.14 13.67 3.86
N LEU A 174 -12.79 12.57 3.53
CA LEU A 174 -13.21 12.25 2.18
C LEU A 174 -14.71 12.50 2.00
N LYS A 175 -15.08 12.90 0.78
CA LYS A 175 -16.47 12.98 0.33
C LYS A 175 -16.65 11.98 -0.80
N GLY A 176 -17.86 11.40 -0.89
CA GLY A 176 -18.22 10.45 -1.92
C GLY A 176 -17.83 9.01 -1.63
N LYS A 177 -18.14 8.15 -2.59
CA LYS A 177 -17.94 6.71 -2.45
C LYS A 177 -16.45 6.38 -2.37
N THR A 178 -16.08 5.68 -1.32
CA THR A 178 -14.68 5.36 -0.99
C THR A 178 -14.49 3.86 -0.85
N VAL A 179 -13.50 3.33 -1.54
CA VAL A 179 -13.05 1.93 -1.39
C VAL A 179 -11.77 1.91 -0.57
N VAL A 180 -11.71 1.02 0.40
CA VAL A 180 -10.49 0.72 1.15
C VAL A 180 -10.03 -0.70 0.78
N ILE A 181 -8.80 -0.83 0.33
CA ILE A 181 -8.23 -2.12 -0.01
C ILE A 181 -7.75 -2.80 1.27
N LEU A 182 -8.31 -3.97 1.57
CA LEU A 182 -7.88 -4.86 2.64
C LEU A 182 -6.95 -5.90 2.02
N SER A 183 -5.66 -5.62 2.02
CA SER A 183 -4.67 -6.29 1.16
C SER A 183 -4.12 -7.62 1.68
N GLY A 184 -4.47 -8.02 2.91
CA GLY A 184 -3.98 -9.28 3.48
C GLY A 184 -4.69 -9.69 4.77
N GLY A 185 -4.58 -10.97 5.11
CA GLY A 185 -5.21 -11.58 6.28
C GLY A 185 -4.31 -12.56 7.04
N ASN A 186 -3.00 -12.60 6.74
CA ASN A 186 -2.02 -13.45 7.43
C ASN A 186 -1.63 -12.83 8.78
N MET A 187 -2.51 -12.93 9.76
CA MET A 187 -2.22 -12.48 11.12
C MET A 187 -1.31 -13.46 11.86
N ASP A 188 -0.27 -12.94 12.50
CA ASP A 188 0.44 -13.65 13.55
C ASP A 188 -0.46 -13.68 14.81
N PRO A 189 -0.79 -14.86 15.35
CA PRO A 189 -1.68 -14.96 16.51
C PRO A 189 -1.05 -14.58 17.84
N LEU A 190 0.21 -14.16 17.88
CA LEU A 190 0.93 -13.82 19.11
C LEU A 190 0.81 -12.34 19.47
#